data_761a466c9dec07ea5a349f0a3d027d61
#
_entry.id   761a466c9dec07ea5a349f0a3d027d61
#
_cell.length_a   1.000
_cell.length_b   1.000
_cell.length_c   1.000
_cell.angle_alpha   90.00
_cell.angle_beta   90.00
_cell.angle_gamma   90.00
#
_symmetry.space_group_name_H-M   'P 1'
#
loop_
_entity.id
_entity.type
_entity.pdbx_description
1 polymer ?
#
loop_
_entity_poly.entity_id
_entity_poly.type
_entity_poly.pdbx_seq_one_letter_code
_entity_poly.pdbx_strand_id
1 'polypeptide(L)'
;MEKKRKKHGIYRRLTAFLMLLVFNFNVFGNNIVVDPVSIGTRATKTASGIDQIDIARPNARGTSYNRLSELQVSEQGLILNNNKQVVVDTEIAGLVARNRNLDNGQEANLIITEVTGKNMTNINGYVEVAGKRADIVIANRNGIAVNGGGFLNVSRATLTTGSLQMVDGDLVSIDIEEGKIKIGEKGVDATHLDYFDILSKTVDIAGIIKGGENTRILISTGSQVYEYKTKKVESKGRTYEGVAVDGKAMGSMYAGKIDIISNDKGAGVNTKGDLVSIDDITITASGDITTGKVESTRKVAYKTTKKVKTTRTVTAGTAVTVKAKEVEIDAKVITGYLTEAAGEKTLDIEAEKVSNKAEIQSAGKIDIRAEKLGNSGEIYSEESININSRDISNKGTIISNNIDIKGNKLDNTEGKIVSETIGLGVAEINNTKGLISVEKEISFNGKSLDNTEGKIITNNAVALGVENVINVKGLITGSSIDIEGKTLDTKEGQIITDGNVNLKVEKT
;
A
#
# COMPACT_ATOMS: atom_id res chain seq x y z
N MET A 1 42.22 40.45 57.39
CA MET A 1 42.18 39.65 56.13
C MET A 1 40.86 38.94 55.88
N GLU A 2 40.05 38.60 56.82
CA GLU A 2 38.81 37.86 56.64
C GLU A 2 37.65 38.61 55.90
N LYS A 3 37.52 39.93 56.15
CA LYS A 3 36.49 40.75 55.48
C LYS A 3 36.66 40.89 53.95
N LYS A 4 37.92 40.79 53.44
CA LYS A 4 38.17 40.88 52.02
C LYS A 4 37.82 39.54 51.30
N ARG A 5 37.99 38.40 51.98
CA ARG A 5 37.62 37.04 51.38
C ARG A 5 36.11 36.86 51.27
N LYS A 6 35.30 37.37 52.21
CA LYS A 6 33.83 37.26 52.11
C LYS A 6 33.24 38.12 50.98
N LYS A 7 33.79 39.32 50.72
CA LYS A 7 33.32 40.14 49.57
C LYS A 7 33.63 39.48 48.22
N HIS A 8 34.80 38.84 48.02
CA HIS A 8 35.13 38.13 46.78
C HIS A 8 34.25 36.88 46.53
N GLY A 9 33.81 36.20 47.60
CA GLY A 9 32.91 35.07 47.52
C GLY A 9 31.47 35.43 47.05
N ILE A 10 31.01 36.63 47.52
CA ILE A 10 29.67 37.13 47.13
C ILE A 10 29.67 37.61 45.66
N TYR A 11 30.72 38.34 45.25
CA TYR A 11 30.82 38.74 43.83
C TYR A 11 30.96 37.54 42.85
N ARG A 12 31.69 36.51 43.22
CA ARG A 12 31.75 35.25 42.42
C ARG A 12 30.43 34.51 42.36
N ARG A 13 29.63 34.51 43.43
CA ARG A 13 28.30 33.93 43.46
C ARG A 13 27.28 34.78 42.68
N LEU A 14 27.35 36.11 42.74
CA LEU A 14 26.53 37.00 41.93
C LEU A 14 26.88 36.94 40.46
N THR A 15 28.16 36.89 40.07
CA THR A 15 28.57 36.71 38.66
C THR A 15 28.22 35.34 38.14
N ALA A 16 28.33 34.25 38.93
CA ALA A 16 27.88 32.94 38.54
C ALA A 16 26.33 32.87 38.40
N PHE A 17 25.59 33.56 39.27
CA PHE A 17 24.12 33.64 39.17
C PHE A 17 23.67 34.52 38.00
N LEU A 18 24.36 35.63 37.71
CA LEU A 18 24.12 36.42 36.50
C LEU A 18 24.52 35.66 35.22
N MET A 19 25.63 34.91 35.23
CA MET A 19 25.97 34.04 34.12
C MET A 19 24.94 32.90 33.93
N LEU A 20 24.43 32.30 35.00
CA LEU A 20 23.34 31.33 34.92
C LEU A 20 22.04 31.96 34.41
N LEU A 21 21.73 33.21 34.74
CA LEU A 21 20.60 33.94 34.17
C LEU A 21 20.82 34.34 32.71
N VAL A 22 22.05 34.62 32.30
CA VAL A 22 22.39 34.94 30.89
C VAL A 22 22.44 33.66 30.02
N PHE A 23 22.80 32.51 30.60
CA PHE A 23 22.78 31.23 29.88
C PHE A 23 21.40 30.58 29.81
N ASN A 24 20.37 31.07 30.53
CA ASN A 24 18.98 30.67 30.40
C ASN A 24 18.16 31.56 29.46
N PHE A 25 18.77 32.49 28.76
CA PHE A 25 18.21 32.90 27.47
C PHE A 25 18.46 31.76 26.49
N ASN A 26 17.59 30.74 26.51
CA ASN A 26 17.30 30.00 25.30
C ASN A 26 17.05 31.09 24.27
N VAL A 27 17.90 31.19 23.29
CA VAL A 27 17.57 31.81 22.01
C VAL A 27 16.49 30.87 21.46
N PHE A 28 15.23 31.12 21.85
CA PHE A 28 14.09 30.58 21.14
C PHE A 28 14.19 31.24 19.77
N GLY A 29 14.84 30.56 18.84
CA GLY A 29 14.71 30.87 17.41
C GLY A 29 13.22 30.98 17.16
N ASN A 30 12.79 32.02 16.45
CA ASN A 30 11.38 32.12 16.08
C ASN A 30 10.99 30.85 15.34
N ASN A 31 9.99 30.12 15.84
CA ASN A 31 9.48 28.90 15.20
C ASN A 31 9.05 29.15 13.75
N ILE A 32 8.67 30.40 13.45
CA ILE A 32 8.23 30.83 12.13
C ILE A 32 8.99 32.12 11.78
N VAL A 33 9.75 32.05 10.69
CA VAL A 33 10.47 33.21 10.14
C VAL A 33 9.99 33.47 8.73
N VAL A 34 9.39 34.63 8.52
CA VAL A 34 8.91 35.05 7.19
C VAL A 34 10.11 35.34 6.28
N ASP A 35 10.10 34.83 5.07
CA ASP A 35 11.09 35.17 4.04
C ASP A 35 11.00 36.68 3.71
N PRO A 36 12.10 37.43 3.68
CA PRO A 36 12.07 38.88 3.42
C PRO A 36 11.40 39.28 2.09
N VAL A 37 11.34 38.37 1.10
CA VAL A 37 10.66 38.64 -0.17
C VAL A 37 9.17 38.26 -0.16
N SER A 38 8.65 37.72 0.95
CA SER A 38 7.23 37.36 1.08
C SER A 38 6.40 38.64 1.29
N ILE A 39 5.50 38.92 0.35
CA ILE A 39 4.65 40.12 0.42
C ILE A 39 3.36 39.80 1.18
N GLY A 40 3.11 40.53 2.26
CA GLY A 40 1.86 40.46 3.02
C GLY A 40 1.80 39.35 4.07
N THR A 41 2.62 38.32 4.02
CA THR A 41 2.68 37.29 5.05
C THR A 41 3.24 37.86 6.36
N ARG A 42 2.60 37.52 7.49
CA ARG A 42 3.09 37.94 8.82
C ARG A 42 3.05 36.77 9.80
N ALA A 43 4.15 36.56 10.52
CA ALA A 43 4.19 35.66 11.65
C ALA A 43 3.82 36.45 12.94
N THR A 44 2.85 35.97 13.65
CA THR A 44 2.30 36.59 14.89
C THR A 44 1.96 35.51 15.90
N LYS A 45 1.35 35.89 17.00
CA LYS A 45 0.74 34.95 17.96
C LYS A 45 -0.71 35.32 18.20
N THR A 46 -1.55 34.30 18.43
CA THR A 46 -2.92 34.50 18.90
C THR A 46 -2.95 35.09 20.32
N ALA A 47 -4.11 35.50 20.78
CA ALA A 47 -4.29 35.97 22.16
C ALA A 47 -3.95 34.87 23.20
N SER A 48 -4.13 33.60 22.84
CA SER A 48 -3.76 32.43 23.67
C SER A 48 -2.29 32.03 23.54
N GLY A 49 -1.49 32.75 22.74
CA GLY A 49 -0.06 32.52 22.60
C GLY A 49 0.34 31.48 21.52
N ILE A 50 -0.62 30.92 20.79
CA ILE A 50 -0.38 29.98 19.69
C ILE A 50 0.26 30.71 18.51
N ASP A 51 1.24 30.09 17.85
CA ASP A 51 1.87 30.62 16.64
C ASP A 51 0.82 30.81 15.52
N GLN A 52 0.85 31.96 14.85
CA GLN A 52 -0.11 32.32 13.81
C GLN A 52 0.62 32.89 12.60
N ILE A 53 0.16 32.51 11.42
CA ILE A 53 0.51 33.13 10.15
C ILE A 53 -0.74 33.86 9.63
N ASP A 54 -0.70 35.21 9.64
CA ASP A 54 -1.62 35.98 8.83
C ASP A 54 -1.22 35.82 7.38
N ILE A 55 -2.01 35.03 6.65
CA ILE A 55 -1.70 34.71 5.26
C ILE A 55 -1.69 35.93 4.36
N ALA A 56 -0.87 35.91 3.32
CA ALA A 56 -0.86 36.92 2.29
C ALA A 56 -2.22 37.01 1.61
N ARG A 57 -2.58 38.19 1.08
CA ARG A 57 -3.81 38.39 0.31
C ARG A 57 -3.87 37.39 -0.85
N PRO A 58 -4.94 36.58 -0.95
CA PRO A 58 -5.12 35.70 -2.08
C PRO A 58 -5.25 36.43 -3.40
N ASN A 59 -4.77 35.81 -4.49
CA ASN A 59 -5.02 36.29 -5.84
C ASN A 59 -6.52 36.16 -6.23
N ALA A 60 -6.89 36.61 -7.43
CA ALA A 60 -8.28 36.56 -7.92
C ALA A 60 -8.86 35.13 -7.99
N ARG A 61 -8.03 34.09 -8.02
CA ARG A 61 -8.43 32.66 -8.03
C ARG A 61 -8.48 32.04 -6.64
N GLY A 62 -8.12 32.82 -5.61
CA GLY A 62 -8.16 32.37 -4.21
C GLY A 62 -6.91 31.66 -3.73
N THR A 63 -5.76 31.83 -4.37
CA THR A 63 -4.48 31.29 -3.93
C THR A 63 -3.73 32.31 -3.08
N SER A 64 -3.42 31.98 -1.83
CA SER A 64 -2.52 32.71 -0.95
C SER A 64 -1.16 32.05 -0.93
N TYR A 65 -0.11 32.77 -1.33
CA TYR A 65 1.25 32.24 -1.40
C TYR A 65 2.13 32.90 -0.33
N ASN A 66 2.63 32.08 0.59
CA ASN A 66 3.35 32.50 1.78
C ASN A 66 4.75 31.85 1.77
N ARG A 67 5.80 32.67 1.75
CA ARG A 67 7.20 32.22 1.79
C ARG A 67 7.77 32.44 3.18
N LEU A 68 8.37 31.40 3.71
CA LEU A 68 8.99 31.38 5.03
C LEU A 68 10.45 30.95 4.91
N SER A 69 11.35 31.56 5.69
CA SER A 69 12.72 31.06 5.83
C SER A 69 12.79 29.91 6.84
N GLU A 70 11.84 29.84 7.79
CA GLU A 70 11.74 28.78 8.79
C GLU A 70 10.28 28.49 9.12
N LEU A 71 9.94 27.20 9.26
CA LEU A 71 8.63 26.75 9.74
C LEU A 71 8.82 25.56 10.69
N GLN A 72 8.55 25.81 11.97
CA GLN A 72 8.49 24.78 13.01
C GLN A 72 7.14 24.88 13.70
N VAL A 73 6.33 23.83 13.67
CA VAL A 73 5.06 23.75 14.36
C VAL A 73 5.27 23.02 15.69
N SER A 74 5.12 23.73 16.78
CA SER A 74 5.25 23.17 18.14
C SER A 74 4.06 22.27 18.48
N GLU A 75 4.11 21.57 19.61
CA GLU A 75 2.98 20.76 20.10
C GLU A 75 1.73 21.62 20.39
N GLN A 76 1.87 22.93 20.57
CA GLN A 76 0.73 23.85 20.73
C GLN A 76 -0.04 24.07 19.42
N GLY A 77 0.60 23.85 18.27
CA GLY A 77 0.02 23.98 16.94
C GLY A 77 0.33 25.30 16.24
N LEU A 78 -0.34 25.51 15.12
CA LEU A 78 -0.20 26.66 14.22
C LEU A 78 -1.57 27.06 13.67
N ILE A 79 -1.87 28.36 13.71
CA ILE A 79 -3.01 28.97 13.02
C ILE A 79 -2.57 29.56 11.67
N LEU A 80 -3.20 29.12 10.58
CA LEU A 80 -3.20 29.80 9.29
C LEU A 80 -4.44 30.70 9.21
N ASN A 81 -4.23 32.02 9.43
CA ASN A 81 -5.34 32.96 9.58
C ASN A 81 -5.94 33.35 8.22
N ASN A 82 -6.99 32.63 7.83
CA ASN A 82 -7.85 32.87 6.64
C ASN A 82 -9.18 33.52 7.04
N ASN A 83 -9.18 34.28 8.14
CA ASN A 83 -10.41 34.87 8.69
C ASN A 83 -10.61 36.31 8.22
N LYS A 84 -11.74 36.59 7.59
CA LYS A 84 -12.19 37.92 7.18
C LYS A 84 -13.18 38.55 8.18
N GLN A 85 -13.83 37.76 9.01
CA GLN A 85 -14.76 38.23 10.04
C GLN A 85 -14.02 38.91 11.18
N VAL A 86 -14.71 39.76 11.95
CA VAL A 86 -14.06 40.47 13.10
C VAL A 86 -13.32 39.49 14.01
N VAL A 87 -13.94 38.35 14.28
CA VAL A 87 -13.39 37.27 15.09
C VAL A 87 -14.02 35.95 14.66
N VAL A 88 -13.26 34.84 14.74
CA VAL A 88 -13.74 33.48 14.52
C VAL A 88 -13.23 32.59 15.67
N ASP A 89 -13.99 31.59 16.04
CA ASP A 89 -13.60 30.58 17.00
C ASP A 89 -12.79 29.47 16.30
N THR A 90 -11.74 28.97 16.97
CA THR A 90 -10.85 27.92 16.49
C THR A 90 -10.66 26.88 17.59
N GLU A 91 -10.34 25.64 17.19
CA GLU A 91 -10.23 24.53 18.14
C GLU A 91 -8.96 24.63 19.01
N ILE A 92 -7.82 25.06 18.42
CA ILE A 92 -6.55 25.10 19.16
C ILE A 92 -6.24 26.46 19.80
N ALA A 93 -6.82 27.57 19.32
CA ALA A 93 -6.45 28.90 19.78
C ALA A 93 -7.63 29.70 20.40
N GLY A 94 -8.86 29.18 20.36
CA GLY A 94 -10.07 29.92 20.70
C GLY A 94 -10.29 31.07 19.73
N LEU A 95 -10.61 32.26 20.22
CA LEU A 95 -10.98 33.40 19.37
C LEU A 95 -9.78 34.00 18.63
N VAL A 96 -9.85 33.99 17.30
CA VAL A 96 -8.83 34.55 16.40
C VAL A 96 -9.41 35.78 15.67
N ALA A 97 -8.70 36.90 15.77
CA ALA A 97 -9.08 38.14 15.11
C ALA A 97 -8.88 38.05 13.57
N ARG A 98 -9.58 38.92 12.85
CA ARG A 98 -9.48 38.97 11.38
C ARG A 98 -8.06 39.22 10.89
N ASN A 99 -7.73 38.60 9.77
CA ASN A 99 -6.53 38.92 9.02
C ASN A 99 -6.78 40.19 8.17
N ARG A 100 -6.06 41.27 8.48
CA ARG A 100 -6.20 42.55 7.79
C ARG A 100 -5.78 42.52 6.31
N ASN A 101 -4.99 41.54 5.90
CA ASN A 101 -4.63 41.34 4.50
C ASN A 101 -5.88 41.02 3.66
N LEU A 102 -6.97 40.56 4.26
CA LEU A 102 -8.22 40.16 3.61
C LEU A 102 -9.28 41.28 3.58
N ASP A 103 -9.02 42.46 4.20
CA ASP A 103 -10.02 43.54 4.32
C ASP A 103 -10.62 43.94 2.96
N ASN A 104 -9.82 44.04 1.90
CA ASN A 104 -10.22 44.41 0.55
C ASN A 104 -10.11 43.24 -0.45
N GLY A 105 -10.19 41.98 0.04
CA GLY A 105 -10.02 40.78 -0.76
C GLY A 105 -11.01 39.70 -0.41
N GLN A 106 -10.74 38.52 -0.90
CA GLN A 106 -11.44 37.29 -0.57
C GLN A 106 -10.60 36.40 0.34
N GLU A 107 -11.23 35.47 1.03
CA GLU A 107 -10.56 34.40 1.76
C GLU A 107 -9.95 33.39 0.77
N ALA A 108 -8.86 32.74 1.16
CA ALA A 108 -8.19 31.76 0.33
C ALA A 108 -9.02 30.49 0.15
N ASN A 109 -8.89 29.88 -1.02
CA ASN A 109 -9.28 28.49 -1.30
C ASN A 109 -8.07 27.56 -1.17
N LEU A 110 -6.86 28.09 -1.45
CA LEU A 110 -5.58 27.40 -1.36
C LEU A 110 -4.58 28.28 -0.60
N ILE A 111 -4.00 27.76 0.45
CA ILE A 111 -2.93 28.40 1.21
C ILE A 111 -1.65 27.62 0.98
N ILE A 112 -0.69 28.24 0.33
CA ILE A 112 0.64 27.68 0.08
C ILE A 112 1.60 28.27 1.10
N THR A 113 2.32 27.40 1.79
CA THR A 113 3.45 27.74 2.67
C THR A 113 4.70 27.07 2.13
N GLU A 114 5.57 27.85 1.47
CA GLU A 114 6.85 27.38 0.96
C GLU A 114 7.98 27.79 1.89
N VAL A 115 8.78 26.81 2.34
CA VAL A 115 9.97 27.04 3.16
C VAL A 115 11.20 27.15 2.26
N THR A 116 11.82 28.32 2.27
CA THR A 116 12.95 28.69 1.40
C THR A 116 14.31 28.58 2.09
N GLY A 117 14.32 28.42 3.43
CA GLY A 117 15.55 28.26 4.21
C GLY A 117 16.15 26.85 4.09
N LYS A 118 17.12 26.55 4.97
CA LYS A 118 17.93 25.32 4.89
C LYS A 118 17.49 24.22 5.88
N ASN A 119 16.62 24.55 6.82
CA ASN A 119 16.18 23.62 7.85
C ASN A 119 14.95 22.83 7.37
N MET A 120 14.83 21.57 7.80
CA MET A 120 13.61 20.81 7.59
C MET A 120 12.47 21.39 8.46
N THR A 121 11.25 21.20 8.02
CA THR A 121 10.05 21.53 8.78
C THR A 121 9.69 20.39 9.71
N ASN A 122 9.45 20.70 11.01
CA ASN A 122 8.89 19.76 11.96
C ASN A 122 7.47 20.21 12.31
N ILE A 123 6.50 19.29 12.20
CA ILE A 123 5.09 19.49 12.55
C ILE A 123 4.79 18.56 13.72
N ASN A 124 4.75 19.12 14.94
CA ASN A 124 4.53 18.38 16.18
C ASN A 124 3.14 18.63 16.80
N GLY A 125 2.36 19.53 16.22
CA GLY A 125 1.01 19.89 16.65
C GLY A 125 0.07 20.11 15.47
N TYR A 126 -1.17 20.46 15.78
CA TYR A 126 -2.18 20.70 14.75
C TYR A 126 -1.92 21.98 13.95
N VAL A 127 -2.21 21.92 12.66
CA VAL A 127 -2.29 23.09 11.77
C VAL A 127 -3.77 23.35 11.49
N GLU A 128 -4.28 24.51 11.98
CA GLU A 128 -5.65 24.87 11.81
C GLU A 128 -5.80 26.10 10.91
N VAL A 129 -6.76 26.05 9.96
CA VAL A 129 -7.15 27.21 9.17
C VAL A 129 -8.25 27.97 9.90
N ALA A 130 -7.96 29.18 10.37
CA ALA A 130 -8.98 30.03 10.99
C ALA A 130 -9.84 30.69 9.92
N GLY A 131 -11.17 30.64 10.09
CA GLY A 131 -12.15 31.21 9.15
C GLY A 131 -12.58 30.24 8.06
N LYS A 132 -12.49 30.64 6.79
CA LYS A 132 -12.93 29.79 5.68
C LYS A 132 -12.02 28.59 5.50
N ARG A 133 -12.64 27.40 5.42
CA ARG A 133 -11.96 26.13 5.11
C ARG A 133 -11.21 26.25 3.77
N ALA A 134 -9.98 25.74 3.70
CA ALA A 134 -9.15 25.82 2.52
C ALA A 134 -8.26 24.58 2.36
N ASP A 135 -7.74 24.39 1.14
CA ASP A 135 -6.64 23.48 0.88
C ASP A 135 -5.33 24.08 1.37
N ILE A 136 -4.40 23.25 1.85
CA ILE A 136 -3.07 23.70 2.22
C ILE A 136 -1.99 22.92 1.49
N VAL A 137 -0.89 23.61 1.15
CA VAL A 137 0.36 23.02 0.67
C VAL A 137 1.48 23.48 1.57
N ILE A 138 2.19 22.54 2.20
CA ILE A 138 3.43 22.82 2.92
C ILE A 138 4.57 22.22 2.11
N ALA A 139 5.41 23.07 1.55
CA ALA A 139 6.54 22.70 0.70
C ALA A 139 7.87 23.02 1.36
N ASN A 140 8.75 22.02 1.52
CA ASN A 140 10.11 22.21 2.01
C ASN A 140 11.07 21.20 1.38
N ARG A 141 11.97 21.68 0.53
CA ARG A 141 12.97 20.84 -0.17
C ARG A 141 13.92 20.10 0.77
N ASN A 142 14.15 20.64 1.98
CA ASN A 142 15.05 20.01 2.95
C ASN A 142 14.40 18.86 3.73
N GLY A 143 13.08 18.67 3.54
CA GLY A 143 12.30 17.62 4.18
C GLY A 143 11.27 18.15 5.14
N ILE A 144 10.34 17.25 5.49
CA ILE A 144 9.26 17.50 6.45
C ILE A 144 9.18 16.30 7.39
N ALA A 145 9.08 16.55 8.68
CA ALA A 145 8.78 15.55 9.68
C ALA A 145 7.47 15.90 10.38
N VAL A 146 6.52 14.97 10.42
CA VAL A 146 5.28 15.07 11.20
C VAL A 146 5.38 14.09 12.36
N ASN A 147 5.22 14.55 13.58
CA ASN A 147 5.31 13.69 14.76
C ASN A 147 4.27 14.09 15.82
N GLY A 148 3.01 13.80 15.52
CA GLY A 148 1.84 14.18 16.29
C GLY A 148 1.11 15.39 15.69
N GLY A 149 -0.10 15.67 16.17
CA GLY A 149 -0.98 16.67 15.60
C GLY A 149 -1.69 16.19 14.33
N GLY A 150 -2.19 17.15 13.56
CA GLY A 150 -2.98 16.91 12.37
C GLY A 150 -3.44 18.19 11.71
N PHE A 151 -4.59 18.15 11.04
CA PHE A 151 -5.09 19.26 10.26
C PHE A 151 -6.56 19.54 10.58
N LEU A 152 -6.89 20.78 10.91
CA LEU A 152 -8.23 21.22 11.31
C LEU A 152 -8.75 22.29 10.35
N ASN A 153 -10.01 22.21 9.98
CA ASN A 153 -10.66 23.10 9.02
C ASN A 153 -9.93 23.17 7.67
N VAL A 154 -9.35 22.01 7.24
CA VAL A 154 -8.61 21.82 5.99
C VAL A 154 -9.33 20.78 5.13
N SER A 155 -9.50 21.02 3.81
CA SER A 155 -10.08 20.03 2.90
C SER A 155 -9.00 19.08 2.40
N ARG A 156 -7.88 19.62 1.95
CA ARG A 156 -6.75 18.88 1.41
C ARG A 156 -5.46 19.39 2.04
N ALA A 157 -4.67 18.50 2.61
CA ALA A 157 -3.32 18.78 3.05
C ALA A 157 -2.32 18.10 2.12
N THR A 158 -1.41 18.88 1.52
CA THR A 158 -0.32 18.37 0.70
C THR A 158 1.01 18.70 1.35
N LEU A 159 1.76 17.68 1.72
CA LEU A 159 3.13 17.80 2.20
C LEU A 159 4.08 17.44 1.07
N THR A 160 5.03 18.31 0.74
CA THR A 160 5.92 18.05 -0.39
C THR A 160 7.35 18.54 -0.18
N THR A 161 8.31 17.78 -0.73
CA THR A 161 9.70 18.21 -0.88
C THR A 161 9.98 18.77 -2.27
N GLY A 162 8.97 18.88 -3.12
CA GLY A 162 9.10 19.38 -4.49
C GLY A 162 9.14 20.88 -4.59
N SER A 163 9.58 21.34 -5.75
CA SER A 163 9.55 22.73 -6.17
C SER A 163 8.18 23.07 -6.75
N LEU A 164 7.61 24.16 -6.31
CA LEU A 164 6.30 24.61 -6.76
C LEU A 164 6.41 25.34 -8.10
N GLN A 165 5.65 24.91 -9.09
CA GLN A 165 5.54 25.57 -10.38
C GLN A 165 4.28 26.44 -10.40
N MET A 166 4.50 27.74 -10.26
CA MET A 166 3.44 28.75 -10.22
C MET A 166 3.29 29.41 -11.59
N VAL A 167 2.06 29.48 -12.12
CA VAL A 167 1.75 30.22 -13.36
C VAL A 167 0.60 31.18 -13.04
N ASP A 168 0.81 32.47 -13.30
CA ASP A 168 -0.15 33.53 -12.98
C ASP A 168 -0.67 33.50 -11.52
N GLY A 169 0.22 33.08 -10.61
CA GLY A 169 -0.09 32.95 -9.18
C GLY A 169 -0.88 31.70 -8.79
N ASP A 170 -1.13 30.78 -9.71
CA ASP A 170 -1.74 29.47 -9.44
C ASP A 170 -0.68 28.37 -9.36
N LEU A 171 -0.88 27.43 -8.45
CA LEU A 171 -0.10 26.21 -8.40
C LEU A 171 -0.54 25.26 -9.51
N VAL A 172 0.34 25.06 -10.51
CA VAL A 172 0.12 24.16 -11.64
C VAL A 172 0.64 22.78 -11.35
N SER A 173 1.91 22.69 -10.96
CA SER A 173 2.54 21.40 -10.68
C SER A 173 3.59 21.51 -9.57
N ILE A 174 3.97 20.34 -9.05
CA ILE A 174 5.02 20.16 -8.05
C ILE A 174 6.08 19.27 -8.66
N ASP A 175 7.30 19.77 -8.74
CA ASP A 175 8.45 19.07 -9.30
C ASP A 175 9.31 18.47 -8.18
N ILE A 176 9.29 17.15 -8.04
CA ILE A 176 9.99 16.41 -6.99
C ILE A 176 11.25 15.75 -7.56
N GLU A 177 12.41 16.05 -6.97
CA GLU A 177 13.69 15.41 -7.29
C GLU A 177 14.36 14.78 -6.08
N GLU A 178 14.22 15.41 -4.93
CA GLU A 178 14.95 15.10 -3.70
C GLU A 178 14.05 15.23 -2.47
N GLY A 179 14.66 15.01 -1.32
CA GLY A 179 14.03 15.22 -0.01
C GLY A 179 13.27 14.01 0.52
N LYS A 180 13.02 14.06 1.81
CA LYS A 180 12.35 12.99 2.56
C LYS A 180 11.24 13.56 3.42
N ILE A 181 10.10 12.84 3.46
CA ILE A 181 9.06 13.09 4.45
C ILE A 181 9.07 11.96 5.48
N LYS A 182 8.97 12.30 6.75
CA LYS A 182 8.94 11.36 7.87
C LYS A 182 7.65 11.52 8.65
N ILE A 183 6.95 10.41 8.89
CA ILE A 183 5.90 10.32 9.89
C ILE A 183 6.52 9.65 11.12
N GLY A 184 6.67 10.41 12.20
CA GLY A 184 7.25 9.97 13.45
C GLY A 184 6.33 9.04 14.25
N GLU A 185 6.81 8.56 15.40
CA GLU A 185 6.10 7.54 16.21
C GLU A 185 4.74 8.01 16.73
N LYS A 186 4.54 9.32 16.96
CA LYS A 186 3.25 9.89 17.37
C LYS A 186 2.23 9.92 16.22
N GLY A 187 2.67 9.66 14.96
CA GLY A 187 1.80 9.63 13.78
C GLY A 187 1.29 10.99 13.35
N VAL A 188 0.18 10.98 12.62
CA VAL A 188 -0.55 12.17 12.14
C VAL A 188 -2.06 11.91 12.10
N ASP A 189 -2.85 12.88 12.54
CA ASP A 189 -4.31 12.88 12.43
C ASP A 189 -4.75 13.58 11.14
N ALA A 190 -5.25 12.80 10.20
CA ALA A 190 -5.80 13.24 8.92
C ALA A 190 -7.33 12.98 8.83
N THR A 191 -8.01 12.72 9.98
CA THR A 191 -9.43 12.31 10.01
C THR A 191 -10.39 13.35 9.46
N HIS A 192 -10.02 14.63 9.54
CA HIS A 192 -10.84 15.76 9.08
C HIS A 192 -10.56 16.18 7.62
N LEU A 193 -9.64 15.49 6.95
CA LEU A 193 -9.27 15.75 5.56
C LEU A 193 -10.11 14.95 4.58
N ASP A 194 -10.42 15.57 3.42
CA ASP A 194 -10.89 14.83 2.25
C ASP A 194 -9.72 14.18 1.50
N TYR A 195 -8.54 14.86 1.48
CA TYR A 195 -7.31 14.37 0.84
C TYR A 195 -6.07 14.65 1.69
N PHE A 196 -5.23 13.66 1.86
CA PHE A 196 -3.91 13.78 2.45
C PHE A 196 -2.84 13.29 1.46
N ASP A 197 -2.10 14.22 0.88
CA ASP A 197 -1.07 13.92 -0.11
C ASP A 197 0.33 14.07 0.49
N ILE A 198 1.16 13.05 0.35
CA ILE A 198 2.58 13.03 0.71
C ILE A 198 3.39 12.83 -0.56
N LEU A 199 4.09 13.89 -0.99
CA LEU A 199 4.79 13.94 -2.27
C LEU A 199 6.27 14.23 -2.04
N SER A 200 7.15 13.23 -2.17
CA SER A 200 8.58 13.38 -1.91
C SER A 200 9.43 12.34 -2.63
N LYS A 201 10.75 12.45 -2.54
CA LYS A 201 11.64 11.40 -3.09
C LYS A 201 11.49 10.09 -2.33
N THR A 202 11.46 10.16 -1.00
CA THR A 202 11.27 9.00 -0.11
C THR A 202 10.39 9.34 1.09
N VAL A 203 9.73 8.33 1.66
CA VAL A 203 8.87 8.46 2.84
C VAL A 203 9.20 7.37 3.86
N ASP A 204 9.44 7.77 5.11
CA ASP A 204 9.56 6.88 6.25
C ASP A 204 8.33 7.02 7.15
N ILE A 205 7.69 5.91 7.55
CA ILE A 205 6.46 5.91 8.36
C ILE A 205 6.70 5.04 9.61
N ALA A 206 6.89 5.70 10.74
CA ALA A 206 7.12 5.03 12.02
C ALA A 206 5.83 4.93 12.87
N GLY A 207 4.94 5.90 12.76
CA GLY A 207 3.66 5.96 13.47
C GLY A 207 2.46 5.90 12.53
N ILE A 208 1.27 6.01 13.10
CA ILE A 208 0.01 5.85 12.39
C ILE A 208 -0.34 7.09 11.56
N ILE A 209 -0.72 6.90 10.30
CA ILE A 209 -1.45 7.89 9.50
C ILE A 209 -2.93 7.56 9.65
N LYS A 210 -3.65 8.37 10.42
CA LYS A 210 -5.06 8.15 10.72
C LYS A 210 -5.93 9.06 9.86
N GLY A 211 -6.49 8.54 8.79
CA GLY A 211 -7.55 9.19 8.00
C GLY A 211 -8.96 8.80 8.48
N GLY A 212 -9.95 9.56 8.07
CA GLY A 212 -11.37 9.26 8.25
C GLY A 212 -11.90 8.33 7.15
N GLU A 213 -13.16 7.93 7.28
CA GLU A 213 -13.84 7.03 6.32
C GLU A 213 -13.90 7.59 4.88
N ASN A 214 -13.89 8.90 4.73
CA ASN A 214 -13.91 9.58 3.44
C ASN A 214 -12.53 10.10 3.01
N THR A 215 -11.52 10.00 3.88
CA THR A 215 -10.18 10.50 3.60
C THR A 215 -9.50 9.64 2.55
N ARG A 216 -8.91 10.27 1.54
CA ARG A 216 -8.04 9.62 0.57
C ARG A 216 -6.59 9.96 0.90
N ILE A 217 -5.78 8.96 1.18
CA ILE A 217 -4.34 9.08 1.38
C ILE A 217 -3.64 8.75 0.07
N LEU A 218 -2.79 9.68 -0.41
CA LEU A 218 -1.87 9.46 -1.50
C LEU A 218 -0.43 9.60 -1.00
N ILE A 219 0.36 8.56 -1.16
CA ILE A 219 1.81 8.63 -0.99
C ILE A 219 2.43 8.41 -2.36
N SER A 220 3.07 9.45 -2.92
CA SER A 220 3.76 9.34 -4.20
C SER A 220 5.24 9.71 -4.04
N THR A 221 6.11 8.76 -4.38
CA THR A 221 7.56 8.88 -4.20
C THR A 221 8.32 8.74 -5.50
N GLY A 222 9.55 9.26 -5.49
CA GLY A 222 10.45 9.25 -6.63
C GLY A 222 10.56 10.62 -7.34
N SER A 223 11.41 10.67 -8.35
CA SER A 223 11.56 11.86 -9.22
C SER A 223 10.38 11.93 -10.17
N GLN A 224 9.54 12.96 -9.98
CA GLN A 224 8.25 13.07 -10.65
C GLN A 224 7.77 14.51 -10.77
N VAL A 225 6.85 14.73 -11.69
CA VAL A 225 6.03 15.93 -11.75
C VAL A 225 4.60 15.56 -11.35
N TYR A 226 4.07 16.28 -10.37
CA TYR A 226 2.70 16.11 -9.89
C TYR A 226 1.86 17.30 -10.34
N GLU A 227 0.87 17.07 -11.19
CA GLU A 227 -0.11 18.09 -11.59
C GLU A 227 -1.13 18.32 -10.47
N TYR A 228 -1.13 19.49 -9.86
CA TYR A 228 -1.91 19.75 -8.64
C TYR A 228 -3.43 19.62 -8.81
N LYS A 229 -3.97 20.13 -9.94
CA LYS A 229 -5.41 20.11 -10.22
C LYS A 229 -5.93 18.73 -10.65
N THR A 230 -5.22 18.09 -11.56
CA THR A 230 -5.63 16.79 -12.14
C THR A 230 -5.21 15.61 -11.27
N LYS A 231 -4.29 15.83 -10.32
CA LYS A 231 -3.64 14.80 -9.47
C LYS A 231 -2.85 13.76 -10.29
N LYS A 232 -2.52 14.09 -11.52
CA LYS A 232 -1.73 13.21 -12.39
C LYS A 232 -0.28 13.24 -11.97
N VAL A 233 0.32 12.04 -11.92
CA VAL A 233 1.74 11.83 -11.64
C VAL A 233 2.45 11.46 -12.92
N GLU A 234 3.54 12.13 -13.24
CA GLU A 234 4.42 11.81 -14.36
C GLU A 234 5.83 11.52 -13.83
N SER A 235 6.29 10.27 -14.02
CA SER A 235 7.61 9.83 -13.61
C SER A 235 8.68 10.43 -14.52
N LYS A 236 9.80 10.89 -13.95
CA LYS A 236 10.98 11.35 -14.69
C LYS A 236 11.92 10.21 -15.11
N GLY A 237 11.55 8.96 -14.80
CA GLY A 237 12.30 7.78 -15.21
C GLY A 237 13.69 7.63 -14.56
N ARG A 238 13.94 8.32 -13.43
CA ARG A 238 15.17 8.18 -12.64
C ARG A 238 15.27 6.78 -12.02
N THR A 239 16.47 6.41 -11.60
CA THR A 239 16.73 5.15 -10.90
C THR A 239 16.97 5.41 -9.42
N TYR A 240 16.38 4.59 -8.59
CA TYR A 240 16.61 4.54 -7.15
C TYR A 240 16.50 3.08 -6.69
N GLU A 241 17.63 2.47 -6.38
CA GLU A 241 17.65 1.09 -5.90
C GLU A 241 17.55 1.07 -4.38
N GLY A 242 16.35 0.86 -3.88
CA GLY A 242 16.06 0.84 -2.46
C GLY A 242 14.57 0.92 -2.16
N VAL A 243 14.23 1.06 -0.90
CA VAL A 243 12.85 1.24 -0.44
C VAL A 243 12.53 2.72 -0.43
N ALA A 244 11.61 3.16 -1.28
CA ALA A 244 11.19 4.56 -1.34
C ALA A 244 10.07 4.89 -0.35
N VAL A 245 9.20 3.91 -0.02
CA VAL A 245 8.21 4.01 1.06
C VAL A 245 8.53 2.92 2.08
N ASP A 246 9.01 3.31 3.27
CA ASP A 246 9.37 2.39 4.35
C ASP A 246 8.48 2.57 5.57
N GLY A 247 7.45 1.72 5.69
CA GLY A 247 6.56 1.61 6.84
C GLY A 247 7.10 0.63 7.87
N LYS A 248 7.36 1.11 9.08
CA LYS A 248 7.73 0.26 10.23
C LYS A 248 6.51 -0.51 10.74
N ALA A 249 6.69 -1.42 11.69
CA ALA A 249 5.60 -2.24 12.23
C ALA A 249 4.46 -1.41 12.86
N MET A 250 4.77 -0.25 13.44
CA MET A 250 3.78 0.71 13.96
C MET A 250 3.29 1.71 12.92
N GLY A 251 3.92 1.77 11.73
CA GLY A 251 3.61 2.68 10.64
C GLY A 251 2.39 2.24 9.85
N SER A 252 1.23 2.20 10.49
CA SER A 252 -0.05 1.78 9.91
C SER A 252 -0.80 2.94 9.26
N MET A 253 -1.70 2.63 8.30
CA MET A 253 -2.54 3.62 7.63
C MET A 253 -4.00 3.16 7.68
N TYR A 254 -4.87 4.08 8.06
CA TYR A 254 -6.32 3.88 8.11
C TYR A 254 -6.98 5.01 7.34
N ALA A 255 -7.83 4.71 6.36
CA ALA A 255 -8.48 5.74 5.54
C ALA A 255 -9.69 5.21 4.77
N GLY A 256 -10.42 6.10 4.10
CA GLY A 256 -11.40 5.73 3.08
C GLY A 256 -10.72 5.05 1.90
N LYS A 257 -9.61 5.61 1.40
CA LYS A 257 -8.84 5.04 0.29
C LYS A 257 -7.32 5.26 0.49
N ILE A 258 -6.50 4.28 0.07
CA ILE A 258 -5.04 4.36 0.17
C ILE A 258 -4.42 4.08 -1.20
N ASP A 259 -3.67 5.05 -1.73
CA ASP A 259 -2.88 4.92 -2.94
C ASP A 259 -1.38 5.14 -2.61
N ILE A 260 -0.53 4.15 -2.87
CA ILE A 260 0.92 4.22 -2.69
C ILE A 260 1.59 4.02 -4.04
N ILE A 261 2.39 5.00 -4.47
CA ILE A 261 3.05 5.01 -5.77
C ILE A 261 4.56 5.27 -5.58
N SER A 262 5.39 4.39 -6.11
CA SER A 262 6.84 4.56 -6.14
C SER A 262 7.34 4.57 -7.59
N ASN A 263 7.75 5.74 -8.08
CA ASN A 263 7.92 6.02 -9.50
C ASN A 263 9.32 5.77 -10.06
N ASP A 264 10.37 5.83 -9.23
CA ASP A 264 11.73 5.61 -9.73
C ASP A 264 11.97 4.15 -10.08
N LYS A 265 12.76 3.89 -11.13
CA LYS A 265 13.14 2.52 -11.53
C LYS A 265 13.88 1.83 -10.38
N GLY A 266 13.44 0.64 -10.00
CA GLY A 266 14.03 -0.13 -8.90
C GLY A 266 13.54 0.24 -7.50
N ALA A 267 12.81 1.36 -7.37
CA ALA A 267 12.29 1.83 -6.08
C ALA A 267 11.15 0.95 -5.57
N GLY A 268 11.31 0.40 -4.38
CA GLY A 268 10.36 -0.51 -3.73
C GLY A 268 9.47 0.16 -2.68
N VAL A 269 8.47 -0.60 -2.24
CA VAL A 269 7.56 -0.28 -1.16
C VAL A 269 7.61 -1.38 -0.11
N ASN A 270 7.84 -1.00 1.14
CA ASN A 270 7.83 -1.90 2.29
C ASN A 270 6.90 -1.34 3.36
N THR A 271 5.79 -2.02 3.65
CA THR A 271 4.83 -1.62 4.69
C THR A 271 4.65 -2.77 5.67
N LYS A 272 5.33 -2.72 6.82
CA LYS A 272 5.21 -3.75 7.86
C LYS A 272 4.00 -3.54 8.76
N GLY A 273 3.50 -2.31 8.85
CA GLY A 273 2.27 -1.95 9.56
C GLY A 273 1.02 -2.37 8.80
N ASP A 274 -0.12 -2.10 9.38
CA ASP A 274 -1.42 -2.44 8.81
C ASP A 274 -1.87 -1.35 7.82
N LEU A 275 -2.37 -1.75 6.66
CA LEU A 275 -3.07 -0.89 5.71
C LEU A 275 -4.54 -1.28 5.74
N VAL A 276 -5.41 -0.36 6.14
CA VAL A 276 -6.85 -0.63 6.25
C VAL A 276 -7.64 0.47 5.58
N SER A 277 -8.53 0.11 4.66
CA SER A 277 -9.40 1.06 3.97
C SER A 277 -10.83 0.56 3.82
N ILE A 278 -11.76 1.52 3.73
CA ILE A 278 -13.16 1.26 3.38
C ILE A 278 -13.32 1.07 1.88
N ASP A 279 -12.55 1.78 1.07
CA ASP A 279 -12.53 1.64 -0.40
C ASP A 279 -11.26 0.88 -0.83
N ASP A 280 -10.69 1.20 -1.98
CA ASP A 280 -9.58 0.48 -2.57
C ASP A 280 -8.24 0.77 -1.87
N ILE A 281 -7.34 -0.21 -1.86
CA ILE A 281 -5.91 -0.05 -1.59
C ILE A 281 -5.15 -0.38 -2.86
N THR A 282 -4.37 0.57 -3.36
CA THR A 282 -3.52 0.38 -4.55
C THR A 282 -2.06 0.64 -4.21
N ILE A 283 -1.20 -0.32 -4.51
CA ILE A 283 0.24 -0.19 -4.34
C ILE A 283 0.94 -0.44 -5.67
N THR A 284 1.58 0.59 -6.20
CA THR A 284 2.34 0.51 -7.45
C THR A 284 3.80 0.88 -7.19
N ALA A 285 4.72 0.05 -7.68
CA ALA A 285 6.15 0.29 -7.56
C ALA A 285 6.89 -0.18 -8.82
N SER A 286 8.11 0.30 -9.01
CA SER A 286 9.03 -0.25 -10.01
C SER A 286 10.01 -1.28 -9.40
N GLY A 287 10.17 -1.28 -8.07
CA GLY A 287 10.92 -2.25 -7.29
C GLY A 287 10.03 -3.24 -6.56
N ASP A 288 10.58 -3.92 -5.57
CA ASP A 288 9.84 -4.90 -4.78
C ASP A 288 8.74 -4.26 -3.92
N ILE A 289 7.62 -4.95 -3.80
CA ILE A 289 6.54 -4.62 -2.86
C ILE A 289 6.52 -5.70 -1.77
N THR A 290 6.71 -5.29 -0.53
CA THR A 290 6.51 -6.16 0.64
C THR A 290 5.47 -5.54 1.56
N THR A 291 4.45 -6.31 1.92
CA THR A 291 3.38 -5.80 2.79
C THR A 291 3.19 -6.66 4.03
N GLY A 292 2.82 -5.99 5.13
CA GLY A 292 2.22 -6.57 6.32
C GLY A 292 0.74 -6.92 6.08
N LYS A 293 -0.12 -6.62 7.09
CA LYS A 293 -1.57 -6.80 6.95
C LYS A 293 -2.13 -5.75 5.98
N VAL A 294 -2.97 -6.19 5.04
CA VAL A 294 -3.71 -5.31 4.13
C VAL A 294 -5.18 -5.72 4.16
N GLU A 295 -6.05 -4.76 4.40
CA GLU A 295 -7.49 -5.01 4.49
C GLU A 295 -8.26 -3.88 3.80
N SER A 296 -9.11 -4.25 2.85
CA SER A 296 -10.00 -3.34 2.14
C SER A 296 -11.39 -3.95 2.08
N THR A 297 -12.44 -3.14 2.26
CA THR A 297 -13.80 -3.64 2.03
C THR A 297 -14.12 -3.82 0.55
N ARG A 298 -13.27 -3.27 -0.35
CA ARG A 298 -13.43 -3.41 -1.80
C ARG A 298 -12.23 -4.11 -2.43
N LYS A 299 -11.25 -3.38 -2.93
CA LYS A 299 -10.19 -3.94 -3.76
C LYS A 299 -8.81 -3.73 -3.15
N VAL A 300 -7.95 -4.73 -3.30
CA VAL A 300 -6.51 -4.62 -3.06
C VAL A 300 -5.79 -4.90 -4.37
N ALA A 301 -4.97 -3.95 -4.83
CA ALA A 301 -4.22 -4.07 -6.07
C ALA A 301 -2.72 -3.84 -5.86
N TYR A 302 -1.92 -4.78 -6.35
CA TYR A 302 -0.46 -4.69 -6.38
C TYR A 302 0.02 -4.66 -7.83
N LYS A 303 0.90 -3.73 -8.16
CA LYS A 303 1.53 -3.65 -9.48
C LYS A 303 3.02 -3.34 -9.36
N THR A 304 3.87 -4.21 -9.85
CA THR A 304 5.32 -3.98 -9.94
C THR A 304 5.94 -4.75 -11.10
N THR A 305 7.14 -4.31 -11.55
CA THR A 305 7.96 -5.08 -12.51
C THR A 305 8.94 -6.05 -11.81
N LYS A 306 8.89 -6.13 -10.50
CA LYS A 306 9.75 -6.98 -9.66
C LYS A 306 8.90 -7.97 -8.85
N LYS A 307 9.13 -8.07 -7.55
CA LYS A 307 8.45 -9.03 -6.66
C LYS A 307 7.35 -8.38 -5.84
N VAL A 308 6.25 -9.11 -5.65
CA VAL A 308 5.27 -8.89 -4.59
C VAL A 308 5.43 -9.98 -3.54
N LYS A 309 5.58 -9.58 -2.28
CA LYS A 309 5.62 -10.48 -1.12
C LYS A 309 4.60 -10.06 -0.08
N THR A 310 3.71 -10.99 0.30
CA THR A 310 2.77 -10.81 1.41
C THR A 310 3.30 -11.54 2.64
N THR A 311 3.50 -10.82 3.74
CA THR A 311 4.06 -11.38 4.99
C THR A 311 3.02 -11.56 6.10
N ARG A 312 1.86 -10.91 5.95
CA ARG A 312 0.67 -11.04 6.82
C ARG A 312 -0.58 -11.05 5.94
N THR A 313 -1.73 -11.31 6.53
CA THR A 313 -3.01 -11.48 5.84
C THR A 313 -3.36 -10.30 4.93
N VAL A 314 -3.79 -10.64 3.71
CA VAL A 314 -4.39 -9.70 2.75
C VAL A 314 -5.85 -10.06 2.60
N THR A 315 -6.76 -9.11 2.85
CA THR A 315 -8.20 -9.32 2.73
C THR A 315 -8.82 -8.24 1.86
N ALA A 316 -9.64 -8.65 0.91
CA ALA A 316 -10.43 -7.75 0.07
C ALA A 316 -11.91 -8.19 0.04
N GLY A 317 -12.82 -7.24 0.06
CA GLY A 317 -14.25 -7.54 -0.04
C GLY A 317 -14.68 -7.97 -1.44
N THR A 318 -14.06 -7.45 -2.50
CA THR A 318 -14.43 -7.77 -3.88
C THR A 318 -13.30 -8.36 -4.70
N ALA A 319 -12.11 -7.73 -4.72
CA ALA A 319 -11.04 -8.21 -5.59
C ALA A 319 -9.65 -8.07 -4.98
N VAL A 320 -8.80 -9.07 -5.19
CA VAL A 320 -7.34 -8.95 -5.08
C VAL A 320 -6.75 -9.11 -6.47
N THR A 321 -5.95 -8.14 -6.90
CA THR A 321 -5.23 -8.19 -8.18
C THR A 321 -3.74 -8.03 -7.94
N VAL A 322 -2.94 -8.95 -8.47
CA VAL A 322 -1.48 -8.92 -8.36
C VAL A 322 -0.87 -9.02 -9.76
N LYS A 323 -0.12 -7.99 -10.16
CA LYS A 323 0.66 -8.00 -11.39
C LYS A 323 2.13 -7.73 -11.08
N ALA A 324 2.97 -8.75 -11.26
CA ALA A 324 4.37 -8.71 -10.89
C ALA A 324 5.23 -9.63 -11.76
N LYS A 325 6.56 -9.54 -11.63
CA LYS A 325 7.45 -10.56 -12.18
C LYS A 325 7.45 -11.83 -11.31
N GLU A 326 7.49 -11.66 -10.00
CA GLU A 326 7.45 -12.75 -9.03
C GLU A 326 6.43 -12.45 -7.94
N VAL A 327 5.64 -13.46 -7.53
CA VAL A 327 4.68 -13.38 -6.42
C VAL A 327 5.03 -14.43 -5.37
N GLU A 328 5.25 -14.00 -4.14
CA GLU A 328 5.51 -14.84 -2.99
C GLU A 328 4.42 -14.61 -1.94
N ILE A 329 3.59 -15.64 -1.70
CA ILE A 329 2.50 -15.61 -0.73
C ILE A 329 2.92 -16.44 0.48
N ASP A 330 3.41 -15.75 1.51
CA ASP A 330 3.83 -16.36 2.78
C ASP A 330 2.72 -16.28 3.86
N ALA A 331 1.62 -15.56 3.58
CA ALA A 331 0.48 -15.42 4.48
C ALA A 331 -0.84 -15.42 3.71
N LYS A 332 -1.95 -15.65 4.40
CA LYS A 332 -3.29 -15.83 3.83
C LYS A 332 -3.74 -14.65 2.97
N VAL A 333 -4.28 -14.93 1.78
CA VAL A 333 -4.91 -13.98 0.87
C VAL A 333 -6.36 -14.36 0.66
N ILE A 334 -7.28 -13.46 1.00
CA ILE A 334 -8.72 -13.73 1.05
C ILE A 334 -9.49 -12.70 0.22
N THR A 335 -10.46 -13.19 -0.56
CA THR A 335 -11.34 -12.34 -1.34
C THR A 335 -12.80 -12.75 -1.15
N GLY A 336 -13.68 -11.76 -0.92
CA GLY A 336 -15.14 -11.96 -1.01
C GLY A 336 -15.83 -12.44 0.26
N TYR A 337 -15.15 -12.61 1.38
CA TYR A 337 -15.74 -13.05 2.65
C TYR A 337 -16.10 -11.89 3.60
N LEU A 338 -15.88 -10.65 3.21
CA LEU A 338 -16.41 -9.49 3.93
C LEU A 338 -17.87 -9.28 3.52
N THR A 339 -18.77 -9.36 4.46
CA THR A 339 -20.20 -9.68 4.31
C THR A 339 -21.07 -8.72 3.51
N GLU A 340 -20.63 -7.50 3.16
CA GLU A 340 -21.48 -6.48 2.53
C GLU A 340 -21.01 -5.98 1.15
N ALA A 341 -19.87 -6.45 0.67
CA ALA A 341 -19.36 -5.99 -0.62
C ALA A 341 -20.14 -6.58 -1.79
N ALA A 342 -20.96 -5.77 -2.46
CA ALA A 342 -21.63 -6.14 -3.70
C ALA A 342 -20.63 -6.26 -4.86
N GLY A 343 -20.86 -7.21 -5.77
CA GLY A 343 -20.07 -7.41 -6.99
C GLY A 343 -19.39 -8.77 -7.08
N GLU A 344 -18.81 -9.03 -8.23
CA GLU A 344 -18.07 -10.28 -8.51
C GLU A 344 -16.85 -10.38 -7.57
N LYS A 345 -16.61 -11.59 -7.07
CA LYS A 345 -15.50 -11.88 -6.17
C LYS A 345 -14.38 -12.52 -6.97
N THR A 346 -13.25 -11.81 -7.09
CA THR A 346 -12.13 -12.27 -7.92
C THR A 346 -10.79 -12.17 -7.22
N LEU A 347 -9.93 -13.14 -7.51
CA LEU A 347 -8.53 -13.11 -7.13
C LEU A 347 -7.69 -13.40 -8.37
N ASP A 348 -7.02 -12.37 -8.91
CA ASP A 348 -6.25 -12.42 -10.13
C ASP A 348 -4.76 -12.28 -9.87
N ILE A 349 -3.95 -13.24 -10.32
CA ILE A 349 -2.49 -13.20 -10.23
C ILE A 349 -1.91 -13.36 -11.64
N GLU A 350 -1.13 -12.37 -12.07
CA GLU A 350 -0.35 -12.39 -13.30
C GLU A 350 1.14 -12.21 -13.00
N ALA A 351 1.96 -13.25 -13.26
CA ALA A 351 3.40 -13.20 -12.96
C ALA A 351 4.20 -14.19 -13.82
N GLU A 352 5.53 -14.04 -13.91
CA GLU A 352 6.40 -15.09 -14.45
C GLU A 352 6.47 -16.28 -13.45
N LYS A 353 6.53 -15.98 -12.15
CA LYS A 353 6.60 -17.01 -11.11
C LYS A 353 5.68 -16.71 -9.95
N VAL A 354 4.89 -17.70 -9.55
CA VAL A 354 4.02 -17.67 -8.36
C VAL A 354 4.46 -18.76 -7.39
N SER A 355 4.66 -18.40 -6.13
CA SER A 355 4.95 -19.32 -5.01
C SER A 355 3.93 -19.10 -3.91
N ASN A 356 3.02 -20.05 -3.73
CA ASN A 356 2.07 -20.07 -2.62
C ASN A 356 2.56 -21.05 -1.54
N LYS A 357 2.79 -20.51 -0.33
CA LYS A 357 3.15 -21.29 0.87
C LYS A 357 2.08 -21.23 1.96
N ALA A 358 1.04 -20.44 1.71
CA ALA A 358 -0.04 -20.20 2.65
C ALA A 358 -1.40 -20.54 2.03
N GLU A 359 -2.42 -19.81 2.37
CA GLU A 359 -3.78 -20.03 1.92
C GLU A 359 -4.23 -18.90 0.99
N ILE A 360 -4.70 -19.26 -0.21
CA ILE A 360 -5.37 -18.36 -1.15
C ILE A 360 -6.83 -18.75 -1.17
N GLN A 361 -7.73 -17.83 -0.81
CA GLN A 361 -9.17 -18.08 -0.76
C GLN A 361 -9.97 -17.06 -1.54
N SER A 362 -10.98 -17.50 -2.27
CA SER A 362 -11.99 -16.64 -2.89
C SER A 362 -13.40 -17.22 -2.73
N ALA A 363 -14.35 -16.37 -2.34
CA ALA A 363 -15.78 -16.72 -2.42
C ALA A 363 -16.33 -16.73 -3.85
N GLY A 364 -15.53 -16.31 -4.84
CA GLY A 364 -15.86 -16.36 -6.27
C GLY A 364 -14.75 -17.04 -7.05
N LYS A 365 -14.12 -16.35 -7.98
CA LYS A 365 -13.15 -16.92 -8.92
C LYS A 365 -11.70 -16.68 -8.51
N ILE A 366 -10.82 -17.62 -8.87
CA ILE A 366 -9.37 -17.47 -8.81
C ILE A 366 -8.80 -17.69 -10.19
N ASP A 367 -8.07 -16.71 -10.72
CA ASP A 367 -7.34 -16.77 -11.99
C ASP A 367 -5.84 -16.61 -11.74
N ILE A 368 -5.03 -17.62 -12.09
CA ILE A 368 -3.57 -17.58 -11.98
C ILE A 368 -2.96 -17.76 -13.36
N ARG A 369 -2.27 -16.75 -13.84
CA ARG A 369 -1.49 -16.76 -15.08
C ARG A 369 -0.01 -16.64 -14.76
N ALA A 370 0.77 -17.70 -15.05
CA ALA A 370 2.19 -17.72 -14.74
C ALA A 370 3.00 -18.57 -15.75
N GLU A 371 4.31 -18.40 -15.81
CA GLU A 371 5.16 -19.42 -16.43
C GLU A 371 5.36 -20.60 -15.47
N LYS A 372 5.52 -20.31 -14.18
CA LYS A 372 5.72 -21.33 -13.14
C LYS A 372 4.84 -21.04 -11.91
N LEU A 373 4.07 -22.05 -11.52
CA LEU A 373 3.28 -22.05 -10.28
C LEU A 373 3.80 -23.13 -9.33
N GLY A 374 4.22 -22.74 -8.13
CA GLY A 374 4.47 -23.65 -7.02
C GLY A 374 3.45 -23.44 -5.91
N ASN A 375 2.68 -24.48 -5.59
CA ASN A 375 1.74 -24.49 -4.48
C ASN A 375 2.15 -25.52 -3.43
N SER A 376 2.51 -25.06 -2.25
CA SER A 376 2.74 -25.90 -1.05
C SER A 376 1.73 -25.62 0.06
N GLY A 377 0.83 -24.65 -0.14
CA GLY A 377 -0.26 -24.30 0.75
C GLY A 377 -1.61 -24.75 0.17
N GLU A 378 -2.64 -23.91 0.36
CA GLU A 378 -3.98 -24.17 -0.14
C GLU A 378 -4.40 -23.12 -1.16
N ILE A 379 -5.10 -23.54 -2.22
CA ILE A 379 -5.81 -22.67 -3.15
C ILE A 379 -7.27 -23.14 -3.14
N TYR A 380 -8.16 -22.30 -2.63
CA TYR A 380 -9.57 -22.61 -2.45
C TYR A 380 -10.48 -21.56 -3.08
N SER A 381 -11.46 -22.01 -3.84
CA SER A 381 -12.50 -21.15 -4.40
C SER A 381 -13.87 -21.83 -4.30
N GLU A 382 -14.90 -21.04 -3.96
CA GLU A 382 -16.28 -21.54 -3.96
C GLU A 382 -16.87 -21.70 -5.36
N GLU A 383 -16.37 -20.96 -6.37
CA GLU A 383 -16.89 -21.03 -7.74
C GLU A 383 -15.94 -21.77 -8.68
N SER A 384 -14.79 -21.14 -8.99
CA SER A 384 -13.87 -21.70 -9.98
C SER A 384 -12.41 -21.29 -9.75
N ILE A 385 -11.50 -22.18 -10.13
CA ILE A 385 -10.07 -21.94 -10.19
C ILE A 385 -9.61 -22.18 -11.63
N ASN A 386 -9.04 -21.14 -12.25
CA ASN A 386 -8.40 -21.22 -13.55
C ASN A 386 -6.89 -21.05 -13.39
N ILE A 387 -6.12 -22.03 -13.77
CA ILE A 387 -4.66 -22.00 -13.74
C ILE A 387 -4.16 -22.13 -15.17
N ASN A 388 -3.52 -21.07 -15.67
CA ASN A 388 -2.82 -21.09 -16.95
C ASN A 388 -1.33 -20.88 -16.67
N SER A 389 -0.57 -21.98 -16.59
CA SER A 389 0.85 -21.94 -16.24
C SER A 389 1.61 -23.05 -16.96
N ARG A 390 2.76 -22.68 -17.57
CA ARG A 390 3.56 -23.68 -18.30
C ARG A 390 3.94 -24.88 -17.42
N ASP A 391 4.47 -24.61 -16.23
CA ASP A 391 4.91 -25.62 -15.27
C ASP A 391 4.17 -25.42 -13.94
N ILE A 392 3.42 -26.42 -13.49
CA ILE A 392 2.65 -26.38 -12.26
C ILE A 392 3.20 -27.46 -11.31
N SER A 393 3.58 -27.07 -10.12
CA SER A 393 3.95 -27.99 -9.04
C SER A 393 3.01 -27.79 -7.85
N ASN A 394 2.16 -28.77 -7.58
CA ASN A 394 1.26 -28.79 -6.44
C ASN A 394 1.72 -29.85 -5.43
N LYS A 395 2.22 -29.40 -4.30
CA LYS A 395 2.50 -30.23 -3.10
C LYS A 395 1.50 -29.96 -1.98
N GLY A 396 0.63 -29.00 -2.18
CA GLY A 396 -0.43 -28.63 -1.26
C GLY A 396 -1.80 -29.09 -1.77
N THR A 397 -2.81 -28.25 -1.57
CA THR A 397 -4.20 -28.57 -1.90
C THR A 397 -4.76 -27.54 -2.86
N ILE A 398 -5.52 -27.98 -3.88
CA ILE A 398 -6.31 -27.14 -4.78
C ILE A 398 -7.75 -27.65 -4.72
N ILE A 399 -8.69 -26.81 -4.29
CA ILE A 399 -10.09 -27.18 -4.11
C ILE A 399 -11.02 -26.14 -4.72
N SER A 400 -11.97 -26.57 -5.53
CA SER A 400 -13.05 -25.70 -6.04
C SER A 400 -14.18 -26.54 -6.66
N ASN A 401 -15.36 -25.93 -6.84
CA ASN A 401 -16.41 -26.58 -7.62
C ASN A 401 -15.94 -26.86 -9.07
N ASN A 402 -15.28 -25.86 -9.69
CA ASN A 402 -14.77 -26.02 -11.04
C ASN A 402 -13.27 -25.69 -11.08
N ILE A 403 -12.46 -26.59 -11.64
CA ILE A 403 -11.02 -26.39 -11.84
C ILE A 403 -10.68 -26.54 -13.31
N ASP A 404 -10.02 -25.56 -13.91
CA ASP A 404 -9.44 -25.62 -15.26
C ASP A 404 -7.94 -25.37 -15.20
N ILE A 405 -7.15 -26.37 -15.55
CA ILE A 405 -5.68 -26.34 -15.52
C ILE A 405 -5.16 -26.46 -16.95
N LYS A 406 -4.43 -25.45 -17.41
CA LYS A 406 -3.80 -25.40 -18.73
C LYS A 406 -2.30 -25.19 -18.61
N GLY A 407 -1.52 -25.91 -19.43
CA GLY A 407 -0.07 -25.77 -19.45
C GLY A 407 0.66 -26.89 -20.17
N ASN A 408 1.94 -27.05 -19.81
CA ASN A 408 2.72 -28.17 -20.33
C ASN A 408 2.78 -29.34 -19.33
N LYS A 409 3.08 -29.02 -18.06
CA LYS A 409 3.27 -30.03 -17.00
C LYS A 409 2.50 -29.70 -15.75
N LEU A 410 1.78 -30.69 -15.21
CA LEU A 410 1.20 -30.71 -13.87
C LEU A 410 1.94 -31.77 -13.01
N ASP A 411 2.72 -31.31 -12.05
CA ASP A 411 3.33 -32.15 -11.03
C ASP A 411 2.51 -32.02 -9.73
N ASN A 412 1.68 -33.03 -9.45
CA ASN A 412 0.86 -33.17 -8.26
C ASN A 412 1.45 -34.19 -7.26
N THR A 413 2.78 -34.35 -7.26
CA THR A 413 3.46 -35.27 -6.35
C THR A 413 3.13 -34.92 -4.90
N GLU A 414 2.55 -35.88 -4.16
CA GLU A 414 2.07 -35.74 -2.78
C GLU A 414 0.97 -34.64 -2.60
N GLY A 415 0.53 -34.00 -3.68
CA GLY A 415 -0.50 -32.96 -3.67
C GLY A 415 -1.91 -33.48 -3.75
N LYS A 416 -2.89 -32.58 -3.56
CA LYS A 416 -4.33 -32.89 -3.64
C LYS A 416 -5.01 -31.91 -4.57
N ILE A 417 -5.83 -32.45 -5.48
CA ILE A 417 -6.74 -31.69 -6.34
C ILE A 417 -8.13 -32.28 -6.13
N VAL A 418 -9.08 -31.46 -5.71
CA VAL A 418 -10.46 -31.90 -5.40
C VAL A 418 -11.43 -30.93 -6.04
N SER A 419 -12.39 -31.46 -6.83
CA SER A 419 -13.38 -30.63 -7.51
C SER A 419 -14.67 -31.38 -7.82
N GLU A 420 -15.73 -30.66 -8.18
CA GLU A 420 -16.91 -31.22 -8.81
C GLU A 420 -16.60 -31.51 -10.28
N THR A 421 -16.00 -30.55 -11.00
CA THR A 421 -15.57 -30.69 -12.40
C THR A 421 -14.11 -30.30 -12.58
N ILE A 422 -13.39 -30.95 -13.47
CA ILE A 422 -12.01 -30.64 -13.81
C ILE A 422 -11.76 -30.62 -15.31
N GLY A 423 -11.09 -29.58 -15.78
CA GLY A 423 -10.47 -29.50 -17.10
C GLY A 423 -8.96 -29.65 -16.99
N LEU A 424 -8.38 -30.62 -17.69
CA LEU A 424 -6.95 -30.90 -17.70
C LEU A 424 -6.38 -30.72 -19.12
N GLY A 425 -6.01 -29.48 -19.43
CA GLY A 425 -5.39 -29.09 -20.71
C GLY A 425 -3.86 -29.02 -20.62
N VAL A 426 -3.22 -30.09 -20.12
CA VAL A 426 -1.76 -30.22 -19.97
C VAL A 426 -1.21 -31.37 -20.81
N ALA A 427 0.08 -31.34 -21.13
CA ALA A 427 0.70 -32.44 -21.87
C ALA A 427 1.13 -33.61 -20.97
N GLU A 428 1.54 -33.33 -19.77
CA GLU A 428 2.10 -34.30 -18.83
C GLU A 428 1.51 -34.12 -17.43
N ILE A 429 1.11 -35.22 -16.80
CA ILE A 429 0.68 -35.29 -15.41
C ILE A 429 1.56 -36.23 -14.62
N ASN A 430 2.15 -35.76 -13.55
CA ASN A 430 2.74 -36.57 -12.50
C ASN A 430 1.86 -36.49 -11.25
N ASN A 431 1.19 -37.59 -10.87
CA ASN A 431 0.36 -37.71 -9.66
C ASN A 431 0.98 -38.72 -8.67
N THR A 432 2.31 -38.85 -8.65
CA THR A 432 3.00 -39.78 -7.73
C THR A 432 2.64 -39.48 -6.28
N LYS A 433 2.05 -40.46 -5.58
CA LYS A 433 1.52 -40.32 -4.20
C LYS A 433 0.49 -39.19 -4.04
N GLY A 434 0.03 -38.59 -5.15
CA GLY A 434 -0.95 -37.50 -5.13
C GLY A 434 -2.38 -38.02 -5.18
N LEU A 435 -3.33 -37.10 -5.00
CA LEU A 435 -4.76 -37.32 -5.14
C LEU A 435 -5.36 -36.38 -6.16
N ILE A 436 -6.07 -36.93 -7.14
CA ILE A 436 -7.01 -36.23 -8.01
C ILE A 436 -8.38 -36.84 -7.74
N SER A 437 -9.28 -36.08 -7.14
CA SER A 437 -10.64 -36.54 -6.81
C SER A 437 -11.67 -35.59 -7.41
N VAL A 438 -12.56 -36.13 -8.23
CA VAL A 438 -13.55 -35.36 -9.00
C VAL A 438 -14.93 -36.00 -8.82
N GLU A 439 -15.95 -35.20 -8.60
CA GLU A 439 -17.31 -35.75 -8.45
C GLU A 439 -17.88 -36.23 -9.82
N LYS A 440 -17.67 -35.44 -10.88
CA LYS A 440 -18.08 -35.78 -12.25
C LYS A 440 -17.00 -36.59 -13.00
N GLU A 441 -17.07 -36.63 -14.28
CA GLU A 441 -16.12 -37.37 -15.11
C GLU A 441 -14.71 -36.78 -15.09
N ILE A 442 -13.71 -37.63 -15.26
CA ILE A 442 -12.32 -37.27 -15.47
C ILE A 442 -11.96 -37.59 -16.92
N SER A 443 -11.57 -36.57 -17.67
CA SER A 443 -11.02 -36.74 -19.02
C SER A 443 -9.63 -36.09 -19.09
N PHE A 444 -8.66 -36.87 -19.56
CA PHE A 444 -7.32 -36.38 -19.80
C PHE A 444 -6.76 -36.92 -21.11
N ASN A 445 -6.33 -36.03 -22.00
CA ASN A 445 -5.64 -36.34 -23.23
C ASN A 445 -4.25 -35.72 -23.24
N GLY A 446 -3.21 -36.54 -23.28
CA GLY A 446 -1.85 -36.06 -23.16
C GLY A 446 -0.76 -37.04 -23.55
N LYS A 447 0.49 -36.70 -23.27
CA LYS A 447 1.67 -37.54 -23.56
C LYS A 447 1.93 -38.56 -22.46
N SER A 448 1.81 -38.17 -21.22
CA SER A 448 2.11 -39.04 -20.09
C SER A 448 1.27 -38.77 -18.88
N LEU A 449 0.91 -39.83 -18.17
CA LEU A 449 0.33 -39.84 -16.84
C LEU A 449 1.12 -40.80 -15.96
N ASP A 450 1.76 -40.29 -14.94
CA ASP A 450 2.37 -41.09 -13.86
C ASP A 450 1.52 -41.02 -12.61
N ASN A 451 0.83 -42.09 -12.24
CA ASN A 451 0.03 -42.24 -11.03
C ASN A 451 0.65 -43.24 -10.06
N THR A 452 2.00 -43.32 -10.02
CA THR A 452 2.71 -44.25 -9.12
C THR A 452 2.34 -43.97 -7.66
N GLU A 453 1.81 -44.95 -6.95
CA GLU A 453 1.29 -44.83 -5.58
C GLU A 453 0.22 -43.74 -5.40
N GLY A 454 -0.23 -43.10 -6.50
CA GLY A 454 -1.23 -42.03 -6.51
C GLY A 454 -2.65 -42.54 -6.62
N LYS A 455 -3.62 -41.64 -6.52
CA LYS A 455 -5.04 -41.93 -6.59
C LYS A 455 -5.74 -41.00 -7.58
N ILE A 456 -6.49 -41.56 -8.51
CA ILE A 456 -7.40 -40.87 -9.42
C ILE A 456 -8.80 -41.42 -9.14
N ILE A 457 -9.70 -40.63 -8.62
CA ILE A 457 -10.99 -41.08 -8.09
C ILE A 457 -12.12 -40.25 -8.64
N THR A 458 -13.13 -40.91 -9.18
CA THR A 458 -14.43 -40.32 -9.48
C THR A 458 -15.54 -41.33 -9.27
N ASN A 459 -16.78 -40.87 -9.07
CA ASN A 459 -17.97 -41.72 -9.10
C ASN A 459 -18.54 -41.90 -10.53
N ASN A 460 -17.96 -41.19 -11.50
CA ASN A 460 -18.38 -41.21 -12.91
C ASN A 460 -17.30 -41.82 -13.82
N ALA A 461 -17.32 -41.52 -15.10
CA ALA A 461 -16.39 -42.08 -16.06
C ALA A 461 -14.97 -41.53 -15.94
N VAL A 462 -13.97 -42.35 -16.17
CA VAL A 462 -12.58 -42.00 -16.39
C VAL A 462 -12.20 -42.28 -17.82
N ALA A 463 -11.78 -41.27 -18.58
CA ALA A 463 -11.33 -41.36 -19.95
C ALA A 463 -9.89 -40.85 -20.10
N LEU A 464 -8.96 -41.73 -20.38
CA LEU A 464 -7.52 -41.40 -20.50
C LEU A 464 -7.05 -41.67 -21.95
N GLY A 465 -6.96 -40.63 -22.78
CA GLY A 465 -6.31 -40.66 -24.11
C GLY A 465 -4.83 -40.27 -23.96
N VAL A 466 -3.99 -41.15 -23.40
CA VAL A 466 -2.63 -40.83 -22.99
C VAL A 466 -1.63 -41.81 -23.60
N GLU A 467 -0.59 -41.27 -24.28
CA GLU A 467 0.39 -42.14 -24.93
C GLU A 467 1.04 -43.15 -23.95
N ASN A 468 1.41 -42.68 -22.76
CA ASN A 468 2.06 -43.51 -21.75
C ASN A 468 1.40 -43.33 -20.37
N VAL A 469 0.81 -44.39 -19.83
CA VAL A 469 0.18 -44.43 -18.50
C VAL A 469 1.00 -45.34 -17.58
N ILE A 470 1.41 -44.81 -16.44
CA ILE A 470 2.06 -45.55 -15.35
C ILE A 470 1.12 -45.48 -14.15
N ASN A 471 0.66 -46.62 -13.63
CA ASN A 471 -0.19 -46.74 -12.45
C ASN A 471 0.41 -47.78 -11.47
N VAL A 472 1.73 -47.78 -11.33
CA VAL A 472 2.45 -48.73 -10.45
C VAL A 472 2.04 -48.47 -8.98
N LYS A 473 1.45 -49.46 -8.33
CA LYS A 473 0.87 -49.35 -6.96
C LYS A 473 -0.19 -48.24 -6.82
N GLY A 474 -0.61 -47.64 -7.90
CA GLY A 474 -1.61 -46.58 -7.93
C GLY A 474 -3.03 -47.11 -8.00
N LEU A 475 -3.99 -46.22 -7.75
CA LEU A 475 -5.43 -46.49 -7.83
C LEU A 475 -6.10 -45.59 -8.85
N ILE A 476 -6.82 -46.16 -9.79
CA ILE A 476 -7.75 -45.47 -10.68
C ILE A 476 -9.14 -46.09 -10.48
N THR A 477 -10.14 -45.28 -10.11
CA THR A 477 -11.49 -45.76 -9.86
C THR A 477 -12.54 -44.82 -10.46
N GLY A 478 -13.60 -45.41 -11.03
CA GLY A 478 -14.72 -44.70 -11.62
C GLY A 478 -15.86 -45.67 -11.99
N SER A 479 -17.04 -45.18 -12.42
CA SER A 479 -18.15 -46.01 -12.86
C SER A 479 -17.87 -46.75 -14.19
N SER A 480 -17.02 -46.17 -15.04
CA SER A 480 -16.42 -46.81 -16.23
C SER A 480 -15.02 -46.26 -16.43
N ILE A 481 -14.14 -47.07 -17.05
CA ILE A 481 -12.76 -46.68 -17.28
C ILE A 481 -12.35 -47.01 -18.72
N ASP A 482 -12.02 -45.97 -19.49
CA ASP A 482 -11.49 -46.07 -20.83
C ASP A 482 -10.04 -45.56 -20.85
N ILE A 483 -9.10 -46.39 -21.27
CA ILE A 483 -7.69 -46.04 -21.43
C ILE A 483 -7.25 -46.37 -22.86
N GLU A 484 -6.84 -45.33 -23.61
CA GLU A 484 -6.34 -45.45 -24.97
C GLU A 484 -4.93 -44.83 -25.06
N GLY A 485 -3.94 -45.58 -25.56
CA GLY A 485 -2.58 -45.13 -25.67
C GLY A 485 -1.59 -46.15 -26.21
N LYS A 486 -0.29 -45.89 -26.00
CA LYS A 486 0.80 -46.78 -26.43
C LYS A 486 1.21 -47.77 -25.33
N THR A 487 1.36 -47.31 -24.12
CA THR A 487 1.82 -48.14 -23.00
C THR A 487 0.95 -47.94 -21.76
N LEU A 488 0.74 -49.03 -21.01
CA LEU A 488 0.08 -49.06 -19.73
C LEU A 488 0.86 -49.97 -18.78
N ASP A 489 1.51 -49.38 -17.75
CA ASP A 489 2.16 -50.15 -16.67
C ASP A 489 1.28 -50.06 -15.39
N THR A 490 0.73 -51.19 -14.98
CA THR A 490 -0.14 -51.31 -13.78
C THR A 490 0.45 -52.25 -12.74
N LYS A 491 1.79 -52.44 -12.70
CA LYS A 491 2.43 -53.35 -11.75
C LYS A 491 1.99 -53.04 -10.32
N GLU A 492 1.35 -53.98 -9.64
CA GLU A 492 0.79 -53.86 -8.29
C GLU A 492 -0.24 -52.70 -8.15
N GLY A 493 -0.64 -52.07 -9.25
CA GLY A 493 -1.68 -51.03 -9.30
C GLY A 493 -3.09 -51.60 -9.43
N GLN A 494 -4.07 -50.76 -9.13
CA GLN A 494 -5.48 -51.13 -9.16
C GLN A 494 -6.26 -50.23 -10.12
N ILE A 495 -7.10 -50.86 -10.96
CA ILE A 495 -8.11 -50.19 -11.77
C ILE A 495 -9.45 -50.78 -11.36
N ILE A 496 -10.29 -50.01 -10.68
CA ILE A 496 -11.52 -50.49 -10.03
C ILE A 496 -12.73 -49.78 -10.62
N THR A 497 -13.71 -50.52 -11.07
CA THR A 497 -14.99 -50.01 -11.55
C THR A 497 -16.10 -51.05 -11.29
N ASP A 498 -17.33 -50.60 -11.16
CA ASP A 498 -18.54 -51.43 -11.15
C ASP A 498 -19.15 -51.56 -12.56
N GLY A 499 -18.63 -50.85 -13.56
CA GLY A 499 -19.02 -50.92 -14.94
C GLY A 499 -17.94 -51.50 -15.87
N ASN A 500 -17.77 -50.91 -17.05
CA ASN A 500 -16.86 -51.43 -18.07
C ASN A 500 -15.43 -50.89 -17.90
N VAL A 501 -14.44 -51.76 -18.13
CA VAL A 501 -13.05 -51.37 -18.37
C VAL A 501 -12.73 -51.60 -19.86
N ASN A 502 -12.32 -50.56 -20.53
CA ASN A 502 -11.96 -50.64 -21.96
C ASN A 502 -10.49 -50.19 -22.11
N LEU A 503 -9.61 -51.11 -22.46
CA LEU A 503 -8.17 -50.85 -22.61
C LEU A 503 -7.78 -51.03 -24.09
N LYS A 504 -7.38 -49.92 -24.73
CA LYS A 504 -6.88 -49.90 -26.12
C LYS A 504 -5.42 -49.43 -26.07
N VAL A 505 -4.53 -50.33 -25.70
CA VAL A 505 -3.10 -50.05 -25.56
C VAL A 505 -2.26 -51.00 -26.39
N GLU A 506 -1.18 -50.51 -27.00
CA GLU A 506 -0.29 -51.32 -27.84
C GLU A 506 0.58 -52.27 -26.99
N LYS A 507 0.90 -51.87 -25.75
CA LYS A 507 1.75 -52.66 -24.87
C LYS A 507 1.33 -52.45 -23.40
N THR A 508 1.17 -53.56 -22.69
CA THR A 508 0.89 -53.61 -21.24
C THR A 508 2.04 -54.18 -20.48
#